data_ff8df14e91be25d03a6f45231153007e
#
_entry.id   ff8df14e91be25d03a6f45231153007e
#
_cell.length_a   1.000
_cell.length_b   1.000
_cell.length_c   1.000
_cell.angle_alpha   90.00
_cell.angle_beta   90.00
_cell.angle_gamma   90.00
#
_symmetry.space_group_name_H-M   'P 1'
#
loop_
_entity.id
_entity.type
_entity.pdbx_description
1 polymer ?
#
loop_
_entity_poly.entity_id
_entity_poly.type
_entity_poly.pdbx_seq_one_letter_code
_entity_poly.pdbx_strand_id
1 'polypeptide(L)'
;MAELTTVSFGPQHPVLPEPIHLDLELKDEKVVRAVPSIGYVHRGLEKLVEKRDFKQFIYVAERVCGICSFGHGWGYAKAVEGLMEIDVPRRASYLRTIWHELSRLHSHLLWLGLGADALGFESLFMHCWRLRETILDIFEETTGGRVIFSVCEVGGVRRDLTDAMKKDIEEKLTGLRKEIEEMASVFLYDDTIQTRLEGVGILSMNDAMDLGCVGPMARASGVPNDYRMADDDGAYR
;
A
#
# COMPACT_ATOMS: atom_id res chain seq x y z
N MET A 1 26.81 37.09 8.19
CA MET A 1 26.50 35.75 7.63
C MET A 1 25.24 35.30 8.31
N ALA A 2 24.17 34.92 7.59
CA ALA A 2 22.97 34.41 8.22
C ALA A 2 23.34 33.07 8.91
N GLU A 3 22.97 32.96 10.17
CA GLU A 3 23.26 31.82 11.02
C GLU A 3 22.40 30.64 10.55
N LEU A 4 23.03 29.49 10.33
CA LEU A 4 22.30 28.26 10.03
C LEU A 4 21.71 27.69 11.32
N THR A 5 20.41 27.42 11.31
CA THR A 5 19.71 26.81 12.44
C THR A 5 19.39 25.36 12.07
N THR A 6 19.71 24.41 12.94
CA THR A 6 19.32 23.01 12.75
C THR A 6 18.04 22.72 13.53
N VAL A 7 17.06 22.15 12.86
CA VAL A 7 15.78 21.71 13.45
C VAL A 7 15.58 20.24 13.17
N SER A 8 15.29 19.47 14.21
CA SER A 8 14.97 18.04 14.10
C SER A 8 13.49 17.85 13.76
N PHE A 9 13.22 17.02 12.75
CA PHE A 9 11.88 16.62 12.32
C PHE A 9 11.76 15.09 12.43
N GLY A 10 10.85 14.63 13.25
CA GLY A 10 10.73 13.20 13.58
C GLY A 10 11.67 12.74 14.72
N PRO A 11 11.81 11.43 14.98
CA PRO A 11 11.27 10.29 14.20
C PRO A 11 9.76 10.08 14.30
N GLN A 12 9.11 10.49 15.40
CA GLN A 12 7.67 10.45 15.55
C GLN A 12 7.11 11.86 15.36
N HIS A 13 6.31 12.03 14.32
CA HIS A 13 5.70 13.31 13.99
C HIS A 13 4.28 13.04 13.46
N PRO A 14 3.27 13.85 13.83
CA PRO A 14 1.87 13.62 13.45
C PRO A 14 1.62 13.52 11.95
N VAL A 15 2.44 14.18 11.13
CA VAL A 15 2.32 14.18 9.66
C VAL A 15 2.99 12.96 9.03
N LEU A 16 3.88 12.26 9.74
CA LEU A 16 4.62 11.12 9.18
C LEU A 16 3.85 9.81 9.41
N PRO A 17 3.46 9.09 8.35
CA PRO A 17 2.81 7.79 8.48
C PRO A 17 3.74 6.71 9.01
N GLU A 18 5.06 6.86 8.82
CA GLU A 18 6.12 5.94 9.28
C GLU A 18 7.27 6.75 9.90
N PRO A 19 7.95 6.23 10.93
CA PRO A 19 9.03 6.94 11.60
C PRO A 19 10.22 7.19 10.69
N ILE A 20 10.55 8.47 10.51
CA ILE A 20 11.79 8.94 9.88
C ILE A 20 12.31 10.14 10.67
N HIS A 21 13.62 10.28 10.77
CA HIS A 21 14.24 11.44 11.37
C HIS A 21 14.98 12.26 10.30
N LEU A 22 14.73 13.55 10.27
CA LEU A 22 15.42 14.50 9.40
C LEU A 22 16.04 15.61 10.24
N ASP A 23 17.34 15.83 10.12
CA ASP A 23 17.98 17.06 10.57
C ASP A 23 17.89 18.08 9.44
N LEU A 24 17.11 19.12 9.66
CA LEU A 24 16.86 20.21 8.70
C LEU A 24 17.75 21.39 9.02
N GLU A 25 18.65 21.75 8.12
CA GLU A 25 19.43 22.99 8.20
C GLU A 25 18.63 24.11 7.52
N LEU A 26 18.29 25.13 8.30
CA LEU A 26 17.49 26.26 7.88
C LEU A 26 18.35 27.52 7.73
N LYS A 27 18.08 28.27 6.68
CA LYS A 27 18.57 29.64 6.48
C LYS A 27 17.36 30.51 6.12
N ASP A 28 17.08 31.51 6.95
CA ASP A 28 15.94 32.41 6.76
C ASP A 28 14.61 31.61 6.52
N GLU A 29 14.32 30.62 7.37
CA GLU A 29 13.17 29.73 7.33
C GLU A 29 13.07 28.80 6.08
N LYS A 30 14.09 28.82 5.23
CA LYS A 30 14.17 27.91 4.08
C LYS A 30 15.09 26.73 4.40
N VAL A 31 14.61 25.54 4.11
CA VAL A 31 15.45 24.32 4.19
C VAL A 31 16.51 24.39 3.11
N VAL A 32 17.79 24.45 3.52
CA VAL A 32 18.94 24.42 2.63
C VAL A 32 19.59 23.04 2.55
N ARG A 33 19.37 22.24 3.59
CA ARG A 33 19.84 20.85 3.65
C ARG A 33 18.93 20.02 4.52
N ALA A 34 18.69 18.76 4.12
CA ALA A 34 18.02 17.75 4.92
C ALA A 34 18.90 16.52 5.00
N VAL A 35 19.21 16.08 6.22
CA VAL A 35 20.01 14.86 6.45
C VAL A 35 19.10 13.80 7.04
N PRO A 36 18.75 12.75 6.29
CA PRO A 36 17.91 11.67 6.78
C PRO A 36 18.69 10.73 7.70
N SER A 37 18.05 10.30 8.79
CA SER A 37 18.47 9.20 9.63
C SER A 37 17.38 8.13 9.58
N ILE A 38 17.70 6.96 9.02
CA ILE A 38 16.78 5.86 8.78
C ILE A 38 17.06 4.71 9.76
N GLY A 39 16.18 3.68 9.73
CA GLY A 39 16.33 2.51 10.57
C GLY A 39 15.40 2.46 11.78
N TYR A 40 14.54 3.45 11.96
CA TYR A 40 13.60 3.50 13.09
C TYR A 40 12.51 2.42 13.03
N VAL A 41 12.24 1.87 11.86
CA VAL A 41 11.33 0.73 11.66
C VAL A 41 12.05 -0.62 11.55
N HIS A 42 13.37 -0.65 11.70
CA HIS A 42 14.15 -1.89 11.67
C HIS A 42 13.79 -2.83 12.83
N ARG A 43 13.47 -4.08 12.51
CA ARG A 43 13.02 -5.09 13.48
C ARG A 43 13.83 -6.39 13.42
N GLY A 44 14.95 -6.42 12.69
CA GLY A 44 15.82 -7.59 12.55
C GLY A 44 15.16 -8.75 11.80
N LEU A 45 14.27 -8.47 10.83
CA LEU A 45 13.53 -9.51 10.08
C LEU A 45 14.49 -10.40 9.29
N GLU A 46 15.56 -9.85 8.73
CA GLU A 46 16.59 -10.57 7.97
C GLU A 46 17.30 -11.62 8.85
N LYS A 47 17.51 -11.30 10.14
CA LYS A 47 18.09 -12.26 11.07
C LYS A 47 17.07 -13.27 11.60
N LEU A 48 15.80 -12.89 11.62
CA LEU A 48 14.72 -13.77 12.02
C LEU A 48 14.47 -14.86 10.96
N VAL A 49 14.57 -14.54 9.66
CA VAL A 49 14.34 -15.51 8.56
C VAL A 49 15.32 -16.68 8.63
N GLU A 50 16.58 -16.44 9.02
CA GLU A 50 17.58 -17.51 9.19
C GLU A 50 17.19 -18.54 10.26
N LYS A 51 16.28 -18.19 11.18
CA LYS A 51 15.86 -19.00 12.32
C LYS A 51 14.47 -19.64 12.13
N ARG A 52 13.85 -19.43 10.99
CA ARG A 52 12.49 -19.89 10.72
C ARG A 52 12.46 -20.89 9.56
N ASP A 53 11.54 -21.83 9.67
CA ASP A 53 11.16 -22.67 8.55
C ASP A 53 10.51 -21.81 7.43
N PHE A 54 10.74 -22.18 6.18
CA PHE A 54 10.24 -21.42 5.03
C PHE A 54 8.70 -21.30 5.01
N LYS A 55 7.97 -22.26 5.55
CA LYS A 55 6.50 -22.18 5.68
C LYS A 55 6.09 -21.20 6.79
N GLN A 56 6.86 -21.14 7.86
CA GLN A 56 6.59 -20.21 8.97
C GLN A 56 6.96 -18.77 8.62
N PHE A 57 7.93 -18.58 7.74
CA PHE A 57 8.40 -17.25 7.40
C PHE A 57 7.34 -16.43 6.66
N ILE A 58 6.35 -17.04 6.01
CA ILE A 58 5.26 -16.30 5.35
C ILE A 58 4.54 -15.34 6.32
N TYR A 59 4.36 -15.76 7.58
CA TYR A 59 3.76 -14.89 8.61
C TYR A 59 4.63 -13.69 8.97
N VAL A 60 5.95 -13.86 8.90
CA VAL A 60 6.89 -12.77 9.11
C VAL A 60 6.92 -11.84 7.90
N ALA A 61 6.90 -12.41 6.71
CA ALA A 61 6.84 -11.66 5.45
C ALA A 61 5.63 -10.71 5.41
N GLU A 62 4.44 -11.19 5.78
CA GLU A 62 3.25 -10.35 5.88
C GLU A 62 3.39 -9.18 6.87
N ARG A 63 4.25 -9.32 7.88
CA ARG A 63 4.48 -8.29 8.89
C ARG A 63 5.63 -7.33 8.57
N VAL A 64 6.19 -7.43 7.37
CA VAL A 64 7.09 -6.40 6.84
C VAL A 64 6.35 -5.07 6.73
N CYS A 65 5.09 -5.13 6.25
CA CYS A 65 4.22 -3.97 6.14
C CYS A 65 2.81 -4.31 6.64
N GLY A 66 2.25 -3.51 7.55
CA GLY A 66 0.90 -3.71 8.05
C GLY A 66 -0.20 -3.35 7.05
N ILE A 67 0.10 -2.61 5.99
CA ILE A 67 -0.88 -2.13 5.00
C ILE A 67 -0.91 -3.00 3.76
N CYS A 68 0.26 -3.35 3.21
CA CYS A 68 0.41 -4.23 2.05
C CYS A 68 0.81 -5.66 2.42
N SER A 69 0.40 -6.12 3.59
CA SER A 69 0.80 -7.40 4.20
C SER A 69 0.58 -8.59 3.28
N PHE A 70 -0.59 -8.67 2.63
CA PHE A 70 -0.91 -9.75 1.72
C PHE A 70 0.03 -9.78 0.50
N GLY A 71 0.40 -8.62 -0.03
CA GLY A 71 1.35 -8.51 -1.14
C GLY A 71 2.73 -9.08 -0.79
N HIS A 72 3.23 -8.84 0.44
CA HIS A 72 4.47 -9.43 0.94
C HIS A 72 4.36 -10.95 1.10
N GLY A 73 3.27 -11.44 1.68
CA GLY A 73 3.02 -12.87 1.85
C GLY A 73 2.93 -13.60 0.51
N TRP A 74 2.19 -13.04 -0.44
CA TRP A 74 2.05 -13.62 -1.78
C TRP A 74 3.36 -13.57 -2.56
N GLY A 75 4.08 -12.44 -2.55
CA GLY A 75 5.38 -12.33 -3.19
C GLY A 75 6.40 -13.34 -2.64
N TYR A 76 6.42 -13.54 -1.33
CA TYR A 76 7.23 -14.56 -0.69
C TYR A 76 6.82 -15.98 -1.12
N ALA A 77 5.53 -16.30 -1.05
CA ALA A 77 5.02 -17.62 -1.48
C ALA A 77 5.40 -17.92 -2.94
N LYS A 78 5.23 -16.94 -3.83
CA LYS A 78 5.59 -17.03 -5.24
C LYS A 78 7.07 -17.26 -5.47
N ALA A 79 7.94 -16.60 -4.71
CA ALA A 79 9.39 -16.81 -4.80
C ALA A 79 9.79 -18.24 -4.40
N VAL A 80 9.16 -18.79 -3.34
CA VAL A 80 9.38 -20.18 -2.92
C VAL A 80 8.80 -21.16 -3.93
N GLU A 81 7.60 -20.89 -4.46
CA GLU A 81 6.94 -21.70 -5.48
C GLU A 81 7.79 -21.81 -6.75
N GLY A 82 8.34 -20.66 -7.21
CA GLY A 82 9.25 -20.64 -8.37
C GLY A 82 10.56 -21.40 -8.13
N LEU A 83 11.12 -21.29 -6.91
CA LEU A 83 12.34 -22.00 -6.55
C LEU A 83 12.16 -23.52 -6.43
N MET A 84 10.99 -23.93 -5.96
CA MET A 84 10.65 -25.35 -5.71
C MET A 84 9.83 -25.99 -6.83
N GLU A 85 9.55 -25.25 -7.90
CA GLU A 85 8.73 -25.69 -9.06
C GLU A 85 7.35 -26.23 -8.61
N ILE A 86 6.68 -25.49 -7.70
CA ILE A 86 5.37 -25.85 -7.17
C ILE A 86 4.28 -25.21 -8.02
N ASP A 87 3.42 -26.03 -8.62
CA ASP A 87 2.23 -25.56 -9.33
C ASP A 87 1.14 -25.11 -8.35
N VAL A 88 0.59 -23.92 -8.57
CA VAL A 88 -0.50 -23.37 -7.79
C VAL A 88 -1.84 -23.67 -8.48
N PRO A 89 -2.83 -24.28 -7.79
CA PRO A 89 -4.13 -24.54 -8.38
C PRO A 89 -4.81 -23.23 -8.86
N ARG A 90 -5.43 -23.28 -10.04
CA ARG A 90 -6.09 -22.12 -10.65
C ARG A 90 -7.06 -21.40 -9.69
N ARG A 91 -7.83 -22.16 -8.91
CA ARG A 91 -8.74 -21.59 -7.90
C ARG A 91 -7.97 -20.76 -6.85
N ALA A 92 -6.82 -21.23 -6.39
CA ALA A 92 -6.00 -20.50 -5.44
C ALA A 92 -5.46 -19.19 -6.04
N SER A 93 -5.07 -19.18 -7.32
CA SER A 93 -4.65 -17.96 -8.03
C SER A 93 -5.78 -16.92 -8.07
N TYR A 94 -7.03 -17.32 -8.36
CA TYR A 94 -8.17 -16.40 -8.32
C TYR A 94 -8.44 -15.87 -6.91
N LEU A 95 -8.39 -16.71 -5.90
CA LEU A 95 -8.60 -16.29 -4.51
C LEU A 95 -7.50 -15.33 -4.04
N ARG A 96 -6.24 -15.61 -4.37
CA ARG A 96 -5.11 -14.70 -4.09
C ARG A 96 -5.33 -13.35 -4.77
N THR A 97 -5.77 -13.32 -6.02
CA THR A 97 -6.04 -12.10 -6.76
C THR A 97 -7.16 -11.29 -6.11
N ILE A 98 -8.27 -11.94 -5.71
CA ILE A 98 -9.37 -11.27 -5.02
C ILE A 98 -8.89 -10.60 -3.73
N TRP A 99 -8.22 -11.32 -2.83
CA TRP A 99 -7.74 -10.74 -1.58
C TRP A 99 -6.65 -9.69 -1.80
N HIS A 100 -5.82 -9.86 -2.84
CA HIS A 100 -4.80 -8.86 -3.17
C HIS A 100 -5.43 -7.56 -3.66
N GLU A 101 -6.41 -7.61 -4.54
CA GLU A 101 -7.08 -6.40 -5.04
C GLU A 101 -7.91 -5.71 -3.95
N LEU A 102 -8.56 -6.47 -3.08
CA LEU A 102 -9.19 -5.91 -1.87
C LEU A 102 -8.14 -5.24 -0.96
N SER A 103 -6.96 -5.86 -0.78
CA SER A 103 -5.86 -5.29 -0.02
C SER A 103 -5.34 -3.99 -0.64
N ARG A 104 -5.30 -3.91 -1.97
CA ARG A 104 -4.96 -2.66 -2.66
C ARG A 104 -6.01 -1.58 -2.46
N LEU A 105 -7.29 -1.92 -2.56
CA LEU A 105 -8.37 -0.95 -2.34
C LEU A 105 -8.30 -0.35 -0.94
N HIS A 106 -8.16 -1.17 0.10
CA HIS A 106 -8.07 -0.65 1.47
C HIS A 106 -6.84 0.23 1.67
N SER A 107 -5.70 -0.12 1.05
CA SER A 107 -4.47 0.67 1.15
C SER A 107 -4.56 1.99 0.37
N HIS A 108 -5.20 2.00 -0.78
CA HIS A 108 -5.42 3.21 -1.57
C HIS A 108 -6.37 4.18 -0.84
N LEU A 109 -7.44 3.68 -0.21
CA LEU A 109 -8.33 4.52 0.60
C LEU A 109 -7.62 5.12 1.80
N LEU A 110 -6.71 4.37 2.44
CA LEU A 110 -5.86 4.90 3.51
C LEU A 110 -4.96 6.02 2.99
N TRP A 111 -4.29 5.80 1.85
CA TRP A 111 -3.39 6.80 1.26
C TRP A 111 -4.13 8.09 0.88
N LEU A 112 -5.30 7.97 0.24
CA LEU A 112 -6.15 9.12 -0.09
C LEU A 112 -6.60 9.87 1.16
N GLY A 113 -6.98 9.15 2.22
CA GLY A 113 -7.34 9.77 3.50
C GLY A 113 -6.18 10.56 4.10
N LEU A 114 -4.99 9.98 4.18
CA LEU A 114 -3.80 10.68 4.68
C LEU A 114 -3.43 11.88 3.80
N GLY A 115 -3.61 11.77 2.48
CA GLY A 115 -3.45 12.90 1.55
C GLY A 115 -4.44 14.03 1.82
N ALA A 116 -5.71 13.68 2.08
CA ALA A 116 -6.74 14.64 2.45
C ALA A 116 -6.41 15.36 3.75
N ASP A 117 -5.98 14.62 4.77
CA ASP A 117 -5.56 15.18 6.06
C ASP A 117 -4.38 16.16 5.91
N ALA A 118 -3.36 15.77 5.15
CA ALA A 118 -2.21 16.64 4.85
C ALA A 118 -2.60 17.94 4.12
N LEU A 119 -3.69 17.91 3.35
CA LEU A 119 -4.27 19.08 2.69
C LEU A 119 -5.26 19.85 3.59
N GLY A 120 -5.50 19.41 4.83
CA GLY A 120 -6.42 20.04 5.77
C GLY A 120 -7.90 19.69 5.57
N PHE A 121 -8.21 18.60 4.86
CA PHE A 121 -9.57 18.10 4.63
C PHE A 121 -9.92 16.97 5.60
N GLU A 122 -10.04 17.26 6.89
CA GLU A 122 -10.32 16.29 7.93
C GLU A 122 -11.61 15.47 7.66
N SER A 123 -12.67 16.12 7.19
CA SER A 123 -13.93 15.43 6.85
C SER A 123 -13.74 14.41 5.71
N LEU A 124 -12.93 14.73 4.72
CA LEU A 124 -12.62 13.84 3.61
C LEU A 124 -11.74 12.67 4.07
N PHE A 125 -10.78 12.92 4.97
CA PHE A 125 -10.01 11.87 5.65
C PHE A 125 -10.95 10.89 6.35
N MET A 126 -11.86 11.36 7.20
CA MET A 126 -12.82 10.53 7.91
C MET A 126 -13.72 9.75 6.96
N HIS A 127 -14.10 10.35 5.83
CA HIS A 127 -14.89 9.67 4.81
C HIS A 127 -14.12 8.52 4.15
N CYS A 128 -12.86 8.72 3.74
CA CYS A 128 -12.01 7.66 3.21
C CYS A 128 -11.88 6.49 4.17
N TRP A 129 -11.70 6.77 5.46
CA TRP A 129 -11.58 5.74 6.49
C TRP A 129 -12.89 4.98 6.70
N ARG A 130 -14.03 5.65 6.65
CA ARG A 130 -15.35 4.99 6.69
C ARG A 130 -15.55 4.03 5.52
N LEU A 131 -15.20 4.44 4.31
CA LEU A 131 -15.30 3.57 3.12
C LEU A 131 -14.39 2.34 3.24
N ARG A 132 -13.21 2.53 3.81
CA ARG A 132 -12.25 1.47 4.05
C ARG A 132 -12.78 0.37 4.97
N GLU A 133 -13.64 0.69 5.95
CA GLU A 133 -14.23 -0.28 6.88
C GLU A 133 -15.00 -1.39 6.15
N THR A 134 -15.71 -1.09 5.08
CA THR A 134 -16.41 -2.10 4.27
C THR A 134 -15.46 -3.20 3.77
N ILE A 135 -14.24 -2.83 3.38
CA ILE A 135 -13.24 -3.79 2.90
C ILE A 135 -12.66 -4.58 4.08
N LEU A 136 -12.42 -3.94 5.21
CA LEU A 136 -11.95 -4.62 6.41
C LEU A 136 -12.97 -5.64 6.95
N ASP A 137 -14.26 -5.35 6.84
CA ASP A 137 -15.35 -6.28 7.18
C ASP A 137 -15.34 -7.49 6.23
N ILE A 138 -15.15 -7.28 4.93
CA ILE A 138 -14.99 -8.38 3.96
C ILE A 138 -13.80 -9.28 4.35
N PHE A 139 -12.67 -8.70 4.75
CA PHE A 139 -11.52 -9.48 5.21
C PHE A 139 -11.85 -10.28 6.46
N GLU A 140 -12.46 -9.68 7.45
CA GLU A 140 -12.84 -10.35 8.70
C GLU A 140 -13.77 -11.53 8.44
N GLU A 141 -14.81 -11.35 7.64
CA GLU A 141 -15.77 -12.38 7.29
C GLU A 141 -15.16 -13.54 6.50
N THR A 142 -14.25 -13.23 5.58
CA THR A 142 -13.67 -14.25 4.68
C THR A 142 -12.40 -14.89 5.23
N THR A 143 -11.67 -14.22 6.10
CA THR A 143 -10.34 -14.65 6.54
C THR A 143 -10.18 -14.76 8.06
N GLY A 144 -10.99 -14.04 8.83
CA GLY A 144 -10.87 -13.92 10.29
C GLY A 144 -9.91 -12.81 10.74
N GLY A 145 -9.27 -12.08 9.82
CA GLY A 145 -8.40 -10.94 10.11
C GLY A 145 -8.82 -9.71 9.32
N ARG A 146 -8.55 -8.52 9.86
CA ARG A 146 -8.99 -7.26 9.23
C ARG A 146 -7.90 -6.61 8.35
N VAL A 147 -6.63 -6.76 8.71
CA VAL A 147 -5.50 -6.11 8.01
C VAL A 147 -4.44 -7.12 7.63
N ILE A 148 -3.95 -7.91 8.59
CA ILE A 148 -3.01 -9.02 8.36
C ILE A 148 -3.80 -10.30 8.57
N PHE A 149 -4.11 -10.99 7.49
CA PHE A 149 -5.08 -12.09 7.53
C PHE A 149 -4.52 -13.46 7.14
N SER A 150 -3.26 -13.54 6.74
CA SER A 150 -2.45 -14.76 6.63
C SER A 150 -3.12 -15.93 5.90
N VAL A 151 -3.85 -15.66 4.83
CA VAL A 151 -4.53 -16.70 4.05
C VAL A 151 -3.70 -17.25 2.90
N CYS A 152 -2.62 -16.57 2.50
CA CYS A 152 -1.69 -17.07 1.50
C CYS A 152 -0.76 -18.12 2.12
N GLU A 153 -0.50 -19.20 1.40
CA GLU A 153 0.51 -20.19 1.75
C GLU A 153 1.24 -20.69 0.49
N VAL A 154 2.39 -21.29 0.65
CA VAL A 154 3.13 -21.90 -0.45
C VAL A 154 2.32 -23.04 -1.06
N GLY A 155 2.05 -22.97 -2.36
CA GLY A 155 1.23 -23.93 -3.10
C GLY A 155 -0.27 -23.66 -3.08
N GLY A 156 -0.74 -22.57 -2.41
CA GLY A 156 -2.18 -22.33 -2.37
C GLY A 156 -2.64 -21.24 -1.41
N VAL A 157 -3.81 -21.47 -0.84
CA VAL A 157 -4.47 -20.59 0.14
C VAL A 157 -5.10 -21.45 1.25
N ARG A 158 -5.23 -20.84 2.45
CA ARG A 158 -5.76 -21.51 3.65
C ARG A 158 -7.27 -21.43 3.78
N ARG A 159 -7.91 -20.56 3.02
CA ARG A 159 -9.36 -20.32 3.07
C ARG A 159 -9.94 -20.39 1.68
N ASP A 160 -11.23 -20.62 1.62
CA ASP A 160 -12.00 -20.60 0.39
C ASP A 160 -13.21 -19.68 0.54
N LEU A 161 -13.77 -19.23 -0.59
CA LEU A 161 -14.97 -18.43 -0.64
C LEU A 161 -16.15 -19.28 -1.06
N THR A 162 -17.20 -19.27 -0.23
CA THR A 162 -18.49 -19.87 -0.57
C THR A 162 -19.24 -18.98 -1.57
N ASP A 163 -20.24 -19.53 -2.26
CA ASP A 163 -21.05 -18.73 -3.19
C ASP A 163 -21.84 -17.64 -2.47
N ALA A 164 -22.24 -17.88 -1.21
CA ALA A 164 -22.87 -16.86 -0.38
C ALA A 164 -21.91 -15.69 -0.08
N MET A 165 -20.66 -15.98 0.29
CA MET A 165 -19.64 -14.95 0.51
C MET A 165 -19.34 -14.15 -0.76
N LYS A 166 -19.26 -14.81 -1.92
CA LYS A 166 -19.05 -14.11 -3.20
C LYS A 166 -20.16 -13.11 -3.48
N LYS A 167 -21.42 -13.53 -3.30
CA LYS A 167 -22.57 -12.66 -3.51
C LYS A 167 -22.54 -11.45 -2.56
N ASP A 168 -22.25 -11.67 -1.29
CA ASP A 168 -22.12 -10.61 -0.30
C ASP A 168 -20.99 -9.62 -0.66
N ILE A 169 -19.83 -10.13 -1.10
CA ILE A 169 -18.73 -9.29 -1.59
C ILE A 169 -19.17 -8.44 -2.79
N GLU A 170 -19.85 -9.01 -3.76
CA GLU A 170 -20.35 -8.28 -4.94
C GLU A 170 -21.34 -7.18 -4.55
N GLU A 171 -22.26 -7.44 -3.62
CA GLU A 171 -23.22 -6.47 -3.11
C GLU A 171 -22.52 -5.32 -2.38
N LYS A 172 -21.57 -5.63 -1.48
CA LYS A 172 -20.78 -4.64 -0.74
C LYS A 172 -19.92 -3.78 -1.67
N LEU A 173 -19.25 -4.39 -2.64
CA LEU A 173 -18.39 -3.67 -3.60
C LEU A 173 -19.22 -2.81 -4.57
N THR A 174 -20.41 -3.23 -4.94
CA THR A 174 -21.31 -2.43 -5.79
C THR A 174 -21.75 -1.15 -5.08
N GLY A 175 -22.08 -1.23 -3.80
CA GLY A 175 -22.39 -0.06 -2.98
C GLY A 175 -21.17 0.85 -2.79
N LEU A 176 -20.05 0.26 -2.42
CA LEU A 176 -18.80 0.97 -2.16
C LEU A 176 -18.28 1.72 -3.42
N ARG A 177 -18.45 1.15 -4.60
CA ARG A 177 -18.01 1.76 -5.86
C ARG A 177 -18.61 3.15 -6.06
N LYS A 178 -19.91 3.31 -5.84
CA LYS A 178 -20.58 4.60 -6.00
C LYS A 178 -20.01 5.65 -5.05
N GLU A 179 -19.82 5.29 -3.78
CA GLU A 179 -19.26 6.19 -2.78
C GLU A 179 -17.80 6.56 -3.09
N ILE A 180 -17.02 5.62 -3.62
CA ILE A 180 -15.64 5.91 -4.08
C ILE A 180 -15.64 6.85 -5.28
N GLU A 181 -16.55 6.69 -6.25
CA GLU A 181 -16.68 7.59 -7.40
C GLU A 181 -17.03 9.02 -6.95
N GLU A 182 -17.95 9.17 -5.99
CA GLU A 182 -18.30 10.46 -5.38
C GLU A 182 -17.09 11.08 -4.65
N MET A 183 -16.40 10.31 -3.83
CA MET A 183 -15.18 10.75 -3.13
C MET A 183 -14.07 11.15 -4.11
N ALA A 184 -13.83 10.35 -5.14
CA ALA A 184 -12.79 10.62 -6.15
C ALA A 184 -13.06 11.93 -6.89
N SER A 185 -14.34 12.30 -7.09
CA SER A 185 -14.70 13.55 -7.72
C SER A 185 -14.20 14.77 -6.94
N VAL A 186 -14.15 14.69 -5.60
CA VAL A 186 -13.60 15.76 -4.75
C VAL A 186 -12.10 15.93 -5.03
N PHE A 187 -11.33 14.84 -5.04
CA PHE A 187 -9.89 14.93 -5.33
C PHE A 187 -9.59 15.45 -6.74
N LEU A 188 -10.47 15.16 -7.70
CA LEU A 188 -10.26 15.54 -9.10
C LEU A 188 -10.72 16.97 -9.42
N TYR A 189 -11.73 17.49 -8.73
CA TYR A 189 -12.42 18.72 -9.16
C TYR A 189 -12.51 19.81 -8.09
N ASP A 190 -12.05 19.57 -6.86
CA ASP A 190 -12.00 20.65 -5.86
C ASP A 190 -10.90 21.65 -6.18
N ASP A 191 -11.28 22.92 -6.32
CA ASP A 191 -10.37 24.01 -6.70
C ASP A 191 -9.20 24.19 -5.71
N THR A 192 -9.44 23.90 -4.43
CA THR A 192 -8.40 24.02 -3.39
C THR A 192 -7.34 22.93 -3.55
N ILE A 193 -7.77 21.69 -3.85
CA ILE A 193 -6.87 20.58 -4.10
C ILE A 193 -6.08 20.81 -5.38
N GLN A 194 -6.75 21.20 -6.46
CA GLN A 194 -6.09 21.51 -7.72
C GLN A 194 -5.04 22.61 -7.57
N THR A 195 -5.41 23.73 -6.93
CA THR A 195 -4.49 24.87 -6.71
C THR A 195 -3.24 24.47 -5.92
N ARG A 196 -3.36 23.51 -5.01
CA ARG A 196 -2.23 23.04 -4.18
C ARG A 196 -1.35 22.01 -4.84
N LEU A 197 -1.89 21.20 -5.74
CA LEU A 197 -1.20 20.05 -6.32
C LEU A 197 -0.79 20.26 -7.78
N GLU A 198 -1.52 21.06 -8.56
CA GLU A 198 -1.22 21.25 -9.95
C GLU A 198 0.13 21.95 -10.16
N GLY A 199 0.98 21.34 -10.96
CA GLY A 199 2.32 21.87 -11.25
C GLY A 199 3.33 21.72 -10.10
N VAL A 200 2.99 21.03 -9.01
CA VAL A 200 3.87 20.82 -7.84
C VAL A 200 4.37 19.39 -7.82
N GLY A 201 5.68 19.21 -7.54
CA GLY A 201 6.29 17.88 -7.41
C GLY A 201 6.27 17.07 -8.71
N ILE A 202 6.47 17.72 -9.84
CA ILE A 202 6.48 17.06 -11.16
C ILE A 202 7.63 16.06 -11.22
N LEU A 203 7.29 14.79 -11.49
CA LEU A 203 8.23 13.74 -11.81
C LEU A 203 8.13 13.44 -13.30
N SER A 204 9.19 13.74 -14.07
CA SER A 204 9.18 13.45 -15.49
C SER A 204 9.30 11.93 -15.77
N MET A 205 8.86 11.49 -16.94
CA MET A 205 9.01 10.09 -17.36
C MET A 205 10.45 9.63 -17.32
N ASN A 206 11.40 10.47 -17.77
CA ASN A 206 12.81 10.14 -17.76
C ASN A 206 13.35 9.99 -16.34
N ASP A 207 13.05 10.95 -15.46
CA ASP A 207 13.46 10.87 -14.05
C ASP A 207 12.85 9.63 -13.36
N ALA A 208 11.57 9.31 -13.66
CA ALA A 208 10.92 8.13 -13.12
C ALA A 208 11.61 6.83 -13.56
N MET A 209 12.07 6.78 -14.80
CA MET A 209 12.84 5.63 -15.31
C MET A 209 14.25 5.56 -14.70
N ASP A 210 14.96 6.68 -14.64
CA ASP A 210 16.33 6.77 -14.10
C ASP A 210 16.38 6.44 -12.60
N LEU A 211 15.34 6.84 -11.85
CA LEU A 211 15.18 6.53 -10.43
C LEU A 211 14.61 5.13 -10.15
N GLY A 212 14.26 4.37 -11.19
CA GLY A 212 13.67 3.04 -11.03
C GLY A 212 12.29 3.05 -10.38
N CYS A 213 11.50 4.10 -10.59
CA CYS A 213 10.15 4.19 -10.05
C CYS A 213 9.24 3.09 -10.61
N VAL A 214 8.35 2.59 -9.77
CA VAL A 214 7.38 1.53 -10.12
C VAL A 214 5.97 1.88 -9.64
N GLY A 215 4.98 1.13 -10.09
CA GLY A 215 3.60 1.24 -9.64
C GLY A 215 2.89 2.53 -10.05
N PRO A 216 1.96 3.04 -9.23
CA PRO A 216 1.16 4.22 -9.56
C PRO A 216 1.98 5.46 -9.88
N MET A 217 3.09 5.67 -9.16
CA MET A 217 3.99 6.81 -9.37
C MET A 217 4.60 6.79 -10.79
N ALA A 218 5.13 5.63 -11.21
CA ALA A 218 5.69 5.48 -12.56
C ALA A 218 4.62 5.68 -13.64
N ARG A 219 3.45 5.07 -13.47
CA ARG A 219 2.35 5.22 -14.43
C ARG A 219 1.82 6.65 -14.52
N ALA A 220 1.69 7.35 -13.39
CA ALA A 220 1.32 8.77 -13.36
C ALA A 220 2.36 9.66 -14.07
N SER A 221 3.63 9.25 -14.08
CA SER A 221 4.73 9.92 -14.79
C SER A 221 4.84 9.51 -16.27
N GLY A 222 3.89 8.73 -16.78
CA GLY A 222 3.85 8.32 -18.20
C GLY A 222 4.62 7.04 -18.54
N VAL A 223 5.19 6.33 -17.57
CA VAL A 223 5.87 5.04 -17.80
C VAL A 223 4.82 3.92 -17.91
N PRO A 224 4.63 3.29 -19.09
CA PRO A 224 3.55 2.30 -19.31
C PRO A 224 3.97 0.92 -18.80
N ASN A 225 4.27 0.80 -17.50
CA ASN A 225 4.69 -0.46 -16.88
C ASN A 225 3.69 -0.87 -15.81
N ASP A 226 3.06 -2.04 -16.01
CA ASP A 226 2.22 -2.68 -15.00
C ASP A 226 2.56 -4.16 -14.92
N TYR A 227 3.14 -4.59 -13.80
CA TYR A 227 3.56 -5.96 -13.59
C TYR A 227 2.41 -6.97 -13.75
N ARG A 228 1.18 -6.59 -13.41
CA ARG A 228 0.00 -7.44 -13.57
C ARG A 228 -0.29 -7.83 -15.02
N MET A 229 0.20 -7.03 -15.97
CA MET A 229 0.08 -7.31 -17.41
C MET A 229 1.21 -8.18 -17.94
N ALA A 230 2.34 -8.25 -17.23
CA ALA A 230 3.51 -9.03 -17.61
C ALA A 230 3.52 -10.43 -16.98
N ASP A 231 2.82 -10.60 -15.85
CA ASP A 231 2.82 -11.81 -15.04
C ASP A 231 1.55 -12.65 -15.28
N ASP A 232 1.73 -13.93 -15.55
CA ASP A 232 0.63 -14.88 -15.80
C ASP A 232 0.12 -15.55 -14.51
N ASP A 233 0.78 -15.36 -13.37
CA ASP A 233 0.44 -16.05 -12.11
C ASP A 233 -0.79 -15.47 -11.40
N GLY A 234 -1.17 -14.24 -11.72
CA GLY A 234 -2.42 -13.64 -11.26
C GLY A 234 -3.57 -13.93 -12.20
N ALA A 235 -4.80 -13.91 -11.68
CA ALA A 235 -6.01 -14.08 -12.51
C ALA A 235 -6.43 -12.78 -13.20
N TYR A 236 -5.47 -12.06 -13.77
CA TYR A 236 -5.71 -10.78 -14.48
C TYR A 236 -5.99 -10.96 -15.98
N ARG A 237 -5.81 -12.17 -16.51
CA ARG A 237 -6.04 -12.54 -17.91
C ARG A 237 -7.03 -13.70 -18.04
#